data_1bb81d63b0a0d80f83a0a566d83881eb
#
_entry.id   1bb81d63b0a0d80f83a0a566d83881eb
#
_cell.length_a   1.000
_cell.length_b   1.000
_cell.length_c   1.000
_cell.angle_alpha   90.00
_cell.angle_beta   90.00
_cell.angle_gamma   90.00
#
_symmetry.space_group_name_H-M   'P 1'
#
loop_
_entity.id
_entity.type
_entity.pdbx_description
1 polymer ?
#
loop_
_entity_poly.entity_id
_entity_poly.type
_entity_poly.pdbx_seq_one_letter_code
_entity_poly.pdbx_strand_id
1 'polypeptide(L)'
;MALEFDESPRPTKVLIYGLDGTGKSTAAELYCKKRGLTPVCIDFDKTNWTRVPKLKLSIMEVNLANNLRKSDAAVTLVSDIKRIIKDVVADEKYDTLILDGVGTLTDLLIPENIKLSQQAYLQRTNLFKKIWKCLLTSDINVIFIGQKDLIVTEENESSRLAEKINNMVDWKFQCHRKGDVFTSECTKWRLEKEELY
;
A
#
# COMPACT_ATOMS: atom_id res chain seq x y z
N MET A 1 -4.09 25.42 31.39
CA MET A 1 -3.88 24.07 30.87
C MET A 1 -2.88 24.20 29.71
N ALA A 2 -1.64 23.78 29.90
CA ALA A 2 -0.64 23.81 28.86
C ALA A 2 -0.95 22.65 27.84
N LEU A 3 -0.90 22.96 26.55
CA LEU A 3 -1.00 21.94 25.54
C LEU A 3 0.36 21.23 25.47
N GLU A 4 0.39 19.97 25.83
CA GLU A 4 1.56 19.11 25.59
C GLU A 4 1.49 18.63 24.13
N PHE A 5 2.54 18.91 23.38
CA PHE A 5 2.69 18.41 22.02
C PHE A 5 3.46 17.09 22.08
N ASP A 6 2.89 16.05 21.46
CA ASP A 6 3.59 14.78 21.25
C ASP A 6 4.66 14.99 20.17
N GLU A 7 5.93 14.99 20.58
CA GLU A 7 7.09 15.12 19.71
C GLU A 7 7.56 13.76 19.15
N SER A 8 6.85 12.66 19.46
CA SER A 8 7.22 11.35 18.94
C SER A 8 7.11 11.34 17.40
N PRO A 9 8.09 10.73 16.71
CA PRO A 9 8.04 10.64 15.25
C PRO A 9 6.82 9.83 14.83
N ARG A 10 5.89 10.47 14.11
CA ARG A 10 4.71 9.78 13.59
C ARG A 10 5.09 8.75 12.54
N PRO A 11 4.43 7.58 12.53
CA PRO A 11 4.61 6.61 11.46
C PRO A 11 4.30 7.22 10.10
N THR A 12 5.20 7.04 9.15
CA THR A 12 5.07 7.60 7.81
C THR A 12 4.22 6.70 6.91
N LYS A 13 3.46 7.33 6.02
CA LYS A 13 2.66 6.65 4.99
C LYS A 13 3.22 7.06 3.62
N VAL A 14 3.68 6.09 2.85
CA VAL A 14 4.40 6.28 1.58
C VAL A 14 3.65 5.62 0.45
N LEU A 15 3.59 6.25 -0.71
CA LEU A 15 3.13 5.65 -1.96
C LEU A 15 4.27 5.60 -2.96
N ILE A 16 4.58 4.42 -3.45
CA ILE A 16 5.53 4.17 -4.53
C ILE A 16 4.75 3.67 -5.73
N TYR A 17 4.85 4.35 -6.87
CA TYR A 17 4.05 4.02 -8.04
C TYR A 17 4.84 4.16 -9.34
N GLY A 18 4.34 3.56 -10.41
CA GLY A 18 4.96 3.59 -11.73
C GLY A 18 4.40 2.50 -12.63
N LEU A 19 4.86 2.46 -13.88
CA LEU A 19 4.52 1.39 -14.82
C LEU A 19 5.12 0.04 -14.38
N ASP A 20 4.69 -1.04 -15.03
CA ASP A 20 5.26 -2.35 -14.75
C ASP A 20 6.75 -2.40 -15.11
N GLY A 21 7.52 -3.13 -14.29
CA GLY A 21 8.95 -3.27 -14.49
C GLY A 21 9.79 -2.00 -14.20
N THR A 22 9.22 -0.96 -13.56
CA THR A 22 9.94 0.28 -13.22
C THR A 22 10.70 0.21 -11.89
N GLY A 23 10.76 -0.96 -11.25
CA GLY A 23 11.56 -1.15 -10.03
C GLY A 23 10.87 -0.66 -8.74
N LYS A 24 9.54 -0.57 -8.71
CA LYS A 24 8.76 -0.13 -7.53
C LYS A 24 9.11 -0.88 -6.24
N SER A 25 9.14 -2.22 -6.31
CA SER A 25 9.46 -3.06 -5.16
C SER A 25 10.91 -2.86 -4.70
N THR A 26 11.84 -2.67 -5.66
CA THR A 26 13.24 -2.32 -5.35
C THR A 26 13.34 -0.95 -4.68
N ALA A 27 12.56 0.03 -5.14
CA ALA A 27 12.53 1.35 -4.52
C ALA A 27 11.99 1.29 -3.08
N ALA A 28 10.97 0.46 -2.82
CA ALA A 28 10.47 0.22 -1.47
C ALA A 28 11.54 -0.42 -0.56
N GLU A 29 12.28 -1.38 -1.08
CA GLU A 29 13.41 -2.00 -0.37
C GLU A 29 14.48 -0.97 -0.02
N LEU A 30 14.89 -0.16 -1.00
CA LEU A 30 15.91 0.88 -0.80
C LEU A 30 15.45 1.92 0.23
N TYR A 31 14.17 2.31 0.16
CA TYR A 31 13.57 3.22 1.13
C TYR A 31 13.68 2.65 2.55
N CYS A 32 13.26 1.40 2.76
CA CYS A 32 13.35 0.74 4.07
C CYS A 32 14.80 0.65 4.54
N LYS A 33 15.71 0.21 3.67
CA LYS A 33 17.13 0.07 4.00
C LYS A 33 17.77 1.41 4.40
N LYS A 34 17.49 2.49 3.65
CA LYS A 34 18.04 3.82 3.91
C LYS A 34 17.59 4.36 5.27
N ARG A 35 16.38 4.01 5.69
CA ARG A 35 15.80 4.46 6.97
C ARG A 35 15.97 3.47 8.12
N GLY A 36 16.62 2.33 7.90
CA GLY A 36 16.80 1.29 8.93
C GLY A 36 15.51 0.60 9.34
N LEU A 37 14.49 0.59 8.45
CA LEU A 37 13.18 0.01 8.72
C LEU A 37 13.20 -1.52 8.56
N THR A 38 12.35 -2.20 9.34
CA THR A 38 12.16 -3.66 9.32
C THR A 38 10.78 -3.99 8.75
N PRO A 39 10.67 -4.16 7.42
CA PRO A 39 9.38 -4.33 6.76
C PRO A 39 8.87 -5.76 6.77
N VAL A 40 7.54 -5.88 6.74
CA VAL A 40 6.80 -7.08 6.35
C VAL A 40 5.88 -6.73 5.19
N CYS A 41 5.65 -7.66 4.26
CA CYS A 41 4.88 -7.40 3.04
C CYS A 41 3.62 -8.26 2.96
N ILE A 42 2.49 -7.65 2.56
CA ILE A 42 1.34 -8.35 2.00
C ILE A 42 1.43 -8.16 0.48
N ASP A 43 1.72 -9.24 -0.23
CA ASP A 43 1.94 -9.25 -1.68
C ASP A 43 0.68 -9.74 -2.39
N PHE A 44 -0.08 -8.83 -2.98
CA PHE A 44 -1.29 -9.13 -3.76
C PHE A 44 -0.97 -9.45 -5.21
N ASP A 45 0.12 -8.90 -5.77
CA ASP A 45 0.52 -9.10 -7.17
C ASP A 45 1.34 -10.37 -7.37
N LYS A 46 1.67 -11.08 -6.28
CA LYS A 46 2.59 -12.22 -6.29
C LYS A 46 3.93 -11.87 -6.93
N THR A 47 4.37 -10.65 -6.71
CA THR A 47 5.69 -10.19 -7.11
C THR A 47 6.72 -11.03 -6.37
N ASN A 48 7.68 -11.57 -7.11
CA ASN A 48 8.64 -12.49 -6.52
C ASN A 48 9.69 -11.72 -5.72
N TRP A 49 9.32 -11.24 -4.52
CA TRP A 49 10.22 -10.56 -3.58
C TRP A 49 11.45 -11.39 -3.22
N THR A 50 11.39 -12.73 -3.38
CA THR A 50 12.54 -13.62 -3.17
C THR A 50 13.64 -13.42 -4.21
N ARG A 51 13.35 -12.77 -5.33
CA ARG A 51 14.33 -12.43 -6.37
C ARG A 51 15.06 -11.10 -6.08
N VAL A 52 14.58 -10.33 -5.11
CA VAL A 52 15.27 -9.11 -4.66
C VAL A 52 16.32 -9.56 -3.63
N PRO A 53 17.63 -9.61 -3.98
CA PRO A 53 18.61 -10.44 -3.26
C PRO A 53 19.05 -9.89 -1.90
N LYS A 54 18.47 -8.81 -1.39
CA LYS A 54 19.03 -8.08 -0.25
C LYS A 54 18.09 -7.87 0.93
N LEU A 55 16.81 -8.15 0.80
CA LEU A 55 15.86 -8.03 1.89
C LEU A 55 15.24 -9.40 2.18
N LYS A 56 15.44 -9.94 3.37
CA LYS A 56 14.64 -11.07 3.85
C LYS A 56 13.30 -10.52 4.32
N LEU A 57 12.38 -10.31 3.39
CA LEU A 57 11.02 -9.95 3.71
C LEU A 57 10.27 -11.17 4.22
N SER A 58 9.65 -11.02 5.37
CA SER A 58 8.58 -11.93 5.76
C SER A 58 7.35 -11.54 4.94
N ILE A 59 6.81 -12.48 4.19
CA ILE A 59 5.58 -12.29 3.40
C ILE A 59 4.45 -12.91 4.22
N MET A 60 3.43 -12.13 4.50
CA MET A 60 2.21 -12.63 5.11
C MET A 60 1.23 -13.05 4.01
N GLU A 61 0.90 -14.33 3.96
CA GLU A 61 -0.05 -14.86 2.99
C GLU A 61 -1.48 -14.51 3.42
N VAL A 62 -2.19 -13.82 2.53
CA VAL A 62 -3.64 -13.74 2.59
C VAL A 62 -4.19 -14.92 1.80
N ASN A 63 -5.03 -15.74 2.43
CA ASN A 63 -5.59 -16.91 1.76
C ASN A 63 -6.67 -16.49 0.74
N LEU A 64 -6.22 -15.99 -0.41
CA LEU A 64 -7.07 -15.53 -1.50
C LEU A 64 -7.85 -16.67 -2.13
N ALA A 65 -7.27 -17.88 -2.22
CA ALA A 65 -7.85 -19.00 -2.94
C ALA A 65 -9.17 -19.51 -2.32
N ASN A 66 -9.30 -19.46 -0.99
CA ASN A 66 -10.52 -19.89 -0.31
C ASN A 66 -11.61 -18.81 -0.28
N ASN A 67 -11.26 -17.56 -0.54
CA ASN A 67 -12.15 -16.42 -0.42
C ASN A 67 -12.79 -16.01 -1.75
N LEU A 68 -12.13 -16.27 -2.89
CA LEU A 68 -12.59 -15.84 -4.23
C LEU A 68 -13.92 -16.47 -4.69
N ARG A 69 -14.39 -17.53 -4.05
CA ARG A 69 -15.62 -18.28 -4.46
C ARG A 69 -16.86 -18.00 -3.60
N LYS A 70 -16.77 -17.15 -2.60
CA LYS A 70 -17.87 -16.89 -1.66
C LYS A 70 -18.47 -15.51 -1.90
N SER A 71 -19.79 -15.38 -1.75
CA SER A 71 -20.50 -14.08 -1.83
C SER A 71 -19.92 -13.01 -0.91
N ASP A 72 -19.26 -13.43 0.18
CA ASP A 72 -18.67 -12.56 1.19
C ASP A 72 -17.14 -12.42 1.09
N ALA A 73 -16.55 -12.87 -0.02
CA ALA A 73 -15.11 -12.91 -0.22
C ALA A 73 -14.43 -11.56 0.09
N ALA A 74 -14.98 -10.47 -0.43
CA ALA A 74 -14.43 -9.14 -0.20
C ALA A 74 -14.50 -8.70 1.28
N VAL A 75 -15.57 -9.07 2.01
CA VAL A 75 -15.72 -8.76 3.44
C VAL A 75 -14.73 -9.59 4.27
N THR A 76 -14.58 -10.86 3.92
CA THR A 76 -13.61 -11.76 4.56
C THR A 76 -12.18 -11.27 4.33
N LEU A 77 -11.85 -10.87 3.10
CA LEU A 77 -10.55 -10.29 2.77
C LEU A 77 -10.24 -9.06 3.64
N VAL A 78 -11.21 -8.15 3.80
CA VAL A 78 -11.03 -6.97 4.68
C VAL A 78 -10.76 -7.39 6.12
N SER A 79 -11.46 -8.41 6.61
CA SER A 79 -11.28 -8.92 7.97
C SER A 79 -9.90 -9.53 8.17
N ASP A 80 -9.45 -10.32 7.19
CA ASP A 80 -8.11 -10.93 7.21
C ASP A 80 -7.00 -9.88 7.18
N ILE A 81 -7.11 -8.88 6.29
CA ILE A 81 -6.13 -7.80 6.22
C ILE A 81 -6.10 -7.02 7.55
N LYS A 82 -7.25 -6.71 8.13
CA LYS A 82 -7.31 -6.01 9.42
C LYS A 82 -6.70 -6.84 10.55
N ARG A 83 -6.88 -8.16 10.55
CA ARG A 83 -6.24 -9.06 11.50
C ARG A 83 -4.72 -9.02 11.32
N ILE A 84 -4.23 -9.18 10.08
CA ILE A 84 -2.79 -9.11 9.76
C ILE A 84 -2.19 -7.77 10.22
N ILE A 85 -2.86 -6.64 9.96
CA ILE A 85 -2.38 -5.34 10.43
C ILE A 85 -2.21 -5.33 11.94
N LYS A 86 -3.19 -5.85 12.69
CA LYS A 86 -3.12 -5.93 14.15
C LYS A 86 -2.00 -6.85 14.62
N ASP A 87 -1.84 -8.00 13.97
CA ASP A 87 -0.79 -8.98 14.31
C ASP A 87 0.60 -8.37 14.07
N VAL A 88 0.78 -7.63 12.95
CA VAL A 88 2.04 -6.94 12.64
C VAL A 88 2.34 -5.82 13.63
N VAL A 89 1.32 -5.04 14.02
CA VAL A 89 1.48 -3.97 15.01
C VAL A 89 1.83 -4.54 16.40
N ALA A 90 1.31 -5.72 16.73
CA ALA A 90 1.59 -6.40 18.00
C ALA A 90 2.95 -7.11 18.00
N ASP A 91 3.53 -7.39 16.84
CA ASP A 91 4.84 -8.01 16.69
C ASP A 91 5.92 -6.93 16.59
N GLU A 92 6.55 -6.61 17.72
CA GLU A 92 7.61 -5.59 17.82
C GLU A 92 8.80 -5.82 16.88
N LYS A 93 8.82 -6.95 16.18
CA LYS A 93 9.83 -7.26 15.17
C LYS A 93 9.73 -6.39 13.93
N TYR A 94 8.53 -5.93 13.59
CA TYR A 94 8.27 -5.17 12.36
C TYR A 94 7.80 -3.77 12.70
N ASP A 95 8.35 -2.77 12.02
CA ASP A 95 7.99 -1.36 12.14
C ASP A 95 7.33 -0.80 10.88
N THR A 96 7.29 -1.61 9.81
CA THR A 96 6.82 -1.18 8.49
C THR A 96 6.01 -2.29 7.81
N LEU A 97 4.81 -1.93 7.33
CA LEU A 97 3.95 -2.78 6.52
C LEU A 97 3.98 -2.32 5.06
N ILE A 98 4.36 -3.21 4.16
CA ILE A 98 4.28 -2.99 2.71
C ILE A 98 3.00 -3.64 2.18
N LEU A 99 2.20 -2.89 1.42
CA LEU A 99 1.07 -3.39 0.66
C LEU A 99 1.44 -3.34 -0.82
N ASP A 100 1.90 -4.48 -1.37
CA ASP A 100 2.30 -4.57 -2.78
C ASP A 100 1.12 -5.02 -3.65
N GLY A 101 0.79 -4.23 -4.67
CA GLY A 101 -0.35 -4.45 -5.54
C GLY A 101 -1.64 -3.81 -5.02
N VAL A 102 -1.62 -2.51 -4.69
CA VAL A 102 -2.85 -1.80 -4.25
C VAL A 102 -3.94 -1.86 -5.31
N GLY A 103 -3.59 -1.91 -6.60
CA GLY A 103 -4.53 -2.14 -7.69
C GLY A 103 -5.26 -3.44 -7.54
N THR A 104 -4.52 -4.52 -7.48
CA THR A 104 -5.06 -5.87 -7.30
C THR A 104 -5.88 -5.97 -6.02
N LEU A 105 -5.42 -5.37 -4.92
CA LEU A 105 -6.24 -5.30 -3.70
C LEU A 105 -7.59 -4.63 -3.97
N THR A 106 -7.62 -3.51 -4.68
CA THR A 106 -8.88 -2.80 -4.95
C THR A 106 -9.82 -3.61 -5.84
N ASP A 107 -9.29 -4.37 -6.78
CA ASP A 107 -10.07 -5.26 -7.66
C ASP A 107 -10.65 -6.45 -6.89
N LEU A 108 -9.89 -7.03 -5.99
CA LEU A 108 -10.36 -8.10 -5.10
C LEU A 108 -11.47 -7.66 -4.13
N LEU A 109 -11.63 -6.36 -3.91
CA LEU A 109 -12.73 -5.81 -3.12
C LEU A 109 -14.05 -5.64 -3.91
N ILE A 110 -14.05 -5.92 -5.21
CA ILE A 110 -15.26 -5.99 -6.04
C ILE A 110 -15.81 -7.42 -5.96
N PRO A 111 -17.07 -7.61 -5.52
CA PRO A 111 -17.67 -8.93 -5.53
C PRO A 111 -17.80 -9.47 -6.96
N GLU A 112 -17.36 -10.71 -7.23
CA GLU A 112 -17.34 -11.30 -8.57
C GLU A 112 -18.74 -11.38 -9.25
N ASN A 113 -19.81 -11.47 -8.46
CA ASN A 113 -21.17 -11.68 -8.95
C ASN A 113 -21.94 -10.36 -9.20
N ILE A 114 -21.34 -9.23 -8.97
CA ILE A 114 -21.98 -7.94 -9.20
C ILE A 114 -21.50 -7.39 -10.53
N LYS A 115 -22.45 -7.19 -11.48
CA LYS A 115 -22.17 -6.41 -12.69
C LYS A 115 -21.52 -5.10 -12.26
N LEU A 116 -20.43 -4.72 -12.94
CA LEU A 116 -19.74 -3.44 -12.71
C LEU A 116 -20.77 -2.31 -12.75
N SER A 117 -21.23 -1.91 -11.60
CA SER A 117 -22.28 -0.90 -11.41
C SER A 117 -21.74 0.14 -10.43
N GLN A 118 -22.35 1.30 -10.43
CA GLN A 118 -22.03 2.36 -9.47
C GLN A 118 -22.07 1.85 -8.00
N GLN A 119 -22.99 0.91 -7.69
CA GLN A 119 -23.06 0.31 -6.37
C GLN A 119 -21.85 -0.56 -6.04
N ALA A 120 -21.32 -1.33 -7.00
CA ALA A 120 -20.12 -2.15 -6.80
C ALA A 120 -18.91 -1.27 -6.49
N TYR A 121 -18.73 -0.17 -7.20
CA TYR A 121 -17.66 0.79 -6.94
C TYR A 121 -17.80 1.50 -5.58
N LEU A 122 -19.03 1.83 -5.18
CA LEU A 122 -19.28 2.41 -3.86
C LEU A 122 -18.96 1.40 -2.74
N GLN A 123 -19.36 0.15 -2.92
CA GLN A 123 -19.07 -0.94 -1.98
C GLN A 123 -17.55 -1.16 -1.87
N ARG A 124 -16.83 -1.27 -2.99
CA ARG A 124 -15.37 -1.33 -3.03
C ARG A 124 -14.73 -0.20 -2.22
N THR A 125 -15.15 1.03 -2.50
CA THR A 125 -14.64 2.21 -1.80
C THR A 125 -14.89 2.14 -0.29
N ASN A 126 -16.05 1.66 0.14
CA ASN A 126 -16.38 1.53 1.55
C ASN A 126 -15.58 0.40 2.24
N LEU A 127 -15.33 -0.70 1.54
CA LEU A 127 -14.49 -1.79 2.04
C LEU A 127 -13.03 -1.34 2.17
N PHE A 128 -12.51 -0.65 1.17
CA PHE A 128 -11.15 -0.09 1.21
C PHE A 128 -10.99 0.93 2.36
N LYS A 129 -11.99 1.79 2.59
CA LYS A 129 -11.98 2.72 3.73
C LYS A 129 -11.83 2.01 5.08
N LYS A 130 -12.36 0.80 5.23
CA LYS A 130 -12.23 0.02 6.49
C LYS A 130 -10.78 -0.42 6.71
N ILE A 131 -10.09 -0.88 5.65
CA ILE A 131 -8.67 -1.21 5.70
C ILE A 131 -7.88 0.06 5.99
N TRP A 132 -8.15 1.12 5.23
CA TRP A 132 -7.48 2.39 5.34
C TRP A 132 -7.58 2.99 6.75
N LYS A 133 -8.78 2.99 7.33
CA LYS A 133 -8.97 3.48 8.70
C LYS A 133 -8.11 2.69 9.70
N CYS A 134 -8.01 1.37 9.53
CA CYS A 134 -7.16 0.53 10.36
C CYS A 134 -5.68 0.91 10.24
N LEU A 135 -5.19 1.18 9.00
CA LEU A 135 -3.81 1.61 8.74
C LEU A 135 -3.51 3.01 9.29
N LEU A 136 -4.46 3.94 9.21
CA LEU A 136 -4.29 5.29 9.74
C LEU A 136 -4.20 5.34 11.26
N THR A 137 -4.94 4.44 11.92
CA THR A 137 -4.97 4.38 13.39
C THR A 137 -3.92 3.44 13.97
N SER A 138 -3.13 2.78 13.13
CA SER A 138 -2.05 1.91 13.58
C SER A 138 -0.74 2.68 13.68
N ASP A 139 0.01 2.38 14.73
CA ASP A 139 1.32 2.97 14.99
C ASP A 139 2.41 2.17 14.24
N ILE A 140 2.34 2.19 12.91
CA ILE A 140 3.28 1.50 12.01
C ILE A 140 3.47 2.28 10.72
N ASN A 141 4.68 2.28 10.17
CA ASN A 141 4.92 2.82 8.85
C ASN A 141 4.20 1.98 7.78
N VAL A 142 3.70 2.64 6.73
CA VAL A 142 3.02 1.92 5.64
C VAL A 142 3.57 2.36 4.29
N ILE A 143 3.93 1.40 3.46
CA ILE A 143 4.33 1.62 2.08
C ILE A 143 3.29 0.98 1.16
N PHE A 144 2.66 1.79 0.35
CA PHE A 144 1.76 1.34 -0.71
C PHE A 144 2.55 1.25 -2.01
N ILE A 145 2.42 0.12 -2.71
CA ILE A 145 2.97 -0.03 -4.06
C ILE A 145 1.81 -0.19 -5.04
N GLY A 146 1.77 0.67 -6.05
CA GLY A 146 0.69 0.69 -7.03
C GLY A 146 1.15 0.99 -8.45
N GLN A 147 0.25 0.72 -9.40
CA GLN A 147 0.47 1.09 -10.80
C GLN A 147 0.09 2.54 -11.06
N LYS A 148 0.64 3.14 -12.12
CA LYS A 148 0.42 4.54 -12.48
C LYS A 148 -1.05 4.83 -12.79
N ASP A 149 -1.75 3.89 -13.41
CA ASP A 149 -3.14 4.06 -13.86
C ASP A 149 -4.14 4.25 -12.72
N LEU A 150 -3.79 3.76 -11.51
CA LEU A 150 -4.56 4.01 -10.30
C LEU A 150 -4.50 5.45 -9.81
N ILE A 151 -3.57 6.25 -10.33
CA ILE A 151 -3.18 7.53 -9.72
C ILE A 151 -3.46 8.72 -10.63
N VAL A 152 -3.58 8.51 -11.93
CA VAL A 152 -3.50 9.59 -12.96
C VAL A 152 -4.81 9.85 -13.71
N THR A 153 -5.86 9.09 -13.52
CA THR A 153 -7.09 9.30 -14.28
C THR A 153 -7.94 10.43 -13.69
N GLU A 154 -7.95 11.58 -14.35
CA GLU A 154 -8.73 12.76 -13.97
C GLU A 154 -10.24 12.61 -14.17
N GLU A 155 -10.72 11.58 -14.87
CA GLU A 155 -12.12 11.51 -15.34
C GLU A 155 -12.96 10.30 -14.88
N ASN A 156 -12.44 9.34 -14.12
CA ASN A 156 -13.18 8.13 -13.72
C ASN A 156 -13.30 7.94 -12.20
N GLU A 157 -14.31 7.17 -11.75
CA GLU A 157 -14.53 6.87 -10.31
C GLU A 157 -13.34 6.19 -9.61
N SER A 158 -12.44 5.53 -10.35
CA SER A 158 -11.14 5.07 -9.84
C SER A 158 -10.28 6.23 -9.32
N SER A 159 -10.46 7.45 -9.85
CA SER A 159 -9.78 8.66 -9.41
C SER A 159 -10.05 9.00 -7.94
N ARG A 160 -11.25 8.74 -7.43
CA ARG A 160 -11.60 9.05 -6.04
C ARG A 160 -10.86 8.19 -5.01
N LEU A 161 -10.55 6.94 -5.34
CA LEU A 161 -9.77 6.08 -4.46
C LEU A 161 -8.29 6.46 -4.49
N ALA A 162 -7.78 6.71 -5.70
CA ALA A 162 -6.43 7.21 -5.92
C ALA A 162 -6.21 8.57 -5.25
N GLU A 163 -7.17 9.48 -5.39
CA GLU A 163 -7.17 10.79 -4.73
C GLU A 163 -7.13 10.65 -3.21
N LYS A 164 -7.89 9.71 -2.64
CA LYS A 164 -7.85 9.45 -1.19
C LYS A 164 -6.49 8.93 -0.73
N ILE A 165 -5.89 7.98 -1.45
CA ILE A 165 -4.55 7.51 -1.14
C ILE A 165 -3.56 8.68 -1.26
N ASN A 166 -3.63 9.45 -2.35
CA ASN A 166 -2.80 10.62 -2.56
C ASN A 166 -2.89 11.66 -1.44
N ASN A 167 -4.10 11.89 -0.91
CA ASN A 167 -4.32 12.88 0.13
C ASN A 167 -3.85 12.44 1.51
N MET A 168 -3.66 11.13 1.71
CA MET A 168 -3.38 10.55 3.01
C MET A 168 -1.93 10.12 3.20
N VAL A 169 -1.14 10.00 2.11
CA VAL A 169 0.28 9.66 2.22
C VAL A 169 1.12 10.90 2.45
N ASP A 170 2.20 10.74 3.19
CA ASP A 170 3.16 11.80 3.51
C ASP A 170 4.15 11.98 2.35
N TRP A 171 4.54 10.86 1.74
CA TRP A 171 5.49 10.81 0.64
C TRP A 171 4.90 10.08 -0.56
N LYS A 172 5.25 10.55 -1.76
CA LYS A 172 4.86 9.92 -3.01
C LYS A 172 6.05 9.90 -3.96
N PHE A 173 6.43 8.70 -4.39
CA PHE A 173 7.54 8.49 -5.31
C PHE A 173 7.06 7.86 -6.60
N GLN A 174 7.40 8.47 -7.72
CA GLN A 174 7.16 7.91 -9.05
C GLN A 174 8.43 7.21 -9.54
N CYS A 175 8.29 5.93 -9.88
CA CYS A 175 9.37 5.13 -10.45
C CYS A 175 9.33 5.15 -11.97
N HIS A 176 10.50 5.29 -12.56
CA HIS A 176 10.72 5.33 -14.01
C HIS A 176 11.81 4.33 -14.40
N ARG A 177 11.71 3.85 -15.64
CA ARG A 177 12.76 3.04 -16.26
C ARG A 177 13.07 3.57 -17.66
N LYS A 178 14.36 3.77 -17.95
CA LYS A 178 14.84 4.11 -19.29
C LYS A 178 15.99 3.14 -19.63
N GLY A 179 15.70 2.14 -20.46
CA GLY A 179 16.63 1.04 -20.69
C GLY A 179 16.87 0.24 -19.40
N ASP A 180 18.11 0.16 -18.97
CA ASP A 180 18.53 -0.52 -17.73
C ASP A 180 18.68 0.42 -16.53
N VAL A 181 18.38 1.70 -16.71
CA VAL A 181 18.47 2.70 -15.64
C VAL A 181 17.10 2.84 -14.97
N PHE A 182 17.09 2.68 -13.64
CA PHE A 182 15.93 2.88 -12.79
C PHE A 182 16.12 4.18 -12.01
N THR A 183 15.08 5.01 -12.00
CA THR A 183 15.07 6.28 -11.26
C THR A 183 13.76 6.41 -10.50
N SER A 184 13.76 7.18 -9.42
CA SER A 184 12.54 7.59 -8.76
C SER A 184 12.55 9.08 -8.52
N GLU A 185 11.36 9.67 -8.57
CA GLU A 185 11.13 11.09 -8.34
C GLU A 185 10.13 11.25 -7.19
N CYS A 186 10.45 12.11 -6.23
CA CYS A 186 9.52 12.49 -5.19
C CYS A 186 8.52 13.52 -5.74
N THR A 187 7.27 13.10 -5.92
CA THR A 187 6.21 13.93 -6.49
C THR A 187 5.32 14.60 -5.45
N LYS A 188 5.41 14.17 -4.18
CA LYS A 188 4.72 14.79 -3.05
C LYS A 188 5.49 14.55 -1.76
N TRP A 189 5.56 15.57 -0.92
CA TRP A 189 6.09 15.50 0.44
C TRP A 189 5.29 16.42 1.36
N ARG A 190 5.06 15.97 2.58
CA ARG A 190 4.47 16.78 3.68
C ARG A 190 5.49 17.20 4.72
N LEU A 191 6.62 16.51 4.74
CA LEU A 191 7.78 16.78 5.57
C LEU A 191 8.91 17.30 4.69
N GLU A 192 10.11 17.51 5.23
CA GLU A 192 11.26 17.97 4.44
C GLU A 192 11.53 17.06 3.23
N LYS A 193 11.89 17.68 2.11
CA LYS A 193 12.14 16.97 0.85
C LYS A 193 13.36 16.06 1.02
N GLU A 194 13.15 14.77 0.89
CA GLU A 194 14.22 13.78 0.84
C GLU A 194 14.39 13.22 -0.58
N GLU A 195 15.62 13.04 -0.99
CA GLU A 195 15.97 12.32 -2.22
C GLU A 195 16.22 10.85 -1.89
N LEU A 196 15.58 9.94 -2.64
CA LEU A 196 15.74 8.48 -2.44
C LEU A 196 17.08 7.95 -2.99
N TYR A 197 17.81 8.74 -3.79
CA TYR A 197 19.05 8.34 -4.45
C TYR A 197 20.18 9.32 -4.17
#